data_37b2f820d5ec9385a622eb4916fbc044
#
_entry.id   37b2f820d5ec9385a622eb4916fbc044
#
_cell.length_a   1.000
_cell.length_b   1.000
_cell.length_c   1.000
_cell.angle_alpha   90.00
_cell.angle_beta   90.00
_cell.angle_gamma   90.00
#
_symmetry.space_group_name_H-M   'P 1'
#
loop_
_entity.id
_entity.type
_entity.pdbx_description
1 polymer ?
#
loop_
_entity_poly.entity_id
_entity_poly.type
_entity_poly.pdbx_seq_one_letter_code
_entity_poly.pdbx_strand_id
1 'polypeptide(L)'
;ADIVSYIKEKDIRMVNFMYPAGDGRLKTLNFVINNAAYLDAILTCGERVDGSSLFSFIEAGSSDLYVIPRFRTAFIDPFSALPTLSMLCSFFNKDGEPLESSPEYTLHKASKAFTDVTGMQFEAMGELEYYVIADEEDLFPATDQRGYHESGPYAKFNQFRTRCMQYIAQAGGQIKYGHSEVGNFTLNGKIYEQNEIEFLPTRVEDAADQLMIAKWVIRNLAYEYGLNITFAPKITAGKAGSGLHVHMRIMKDGKNQMLQDGVLSEMARKAIAGMMKLAPSITAFGNTNPTSYFRLVPHQEAPTNICWGDRNRSVLVRVPLGWAAKKDMCSLANPLETDSHYDTTQKQTVEMRSPDGSADLYQLLAGLAVACRYGFEIPDALDVAEKTYVNVNIHQEENKARLETLDQLPDSCVASAKRLQQQREIFELHNVFSPSMIDGIIKKLESYNDTTLREDLKNHPEGMLE
;
A
#
# COMPACT_ATOMS: atom_id res chain seq x y z
N ALA A 1 10.56 -27.63 -11.57
CA ALA A 1 10.24 -28.23 -12.89
C ALA A 1 9.47 -27.22 -13.77
N ASP A 2 8.39 -26.62 -13.29
CA ASP A 2 7.51 -25.76 -14.09
C ASP A 2 8.19 -24.50 -14.61
N ILE A 3 8.99 -23.83 -13.78
CA ILE A 3 9.77 -22.64 -14.19
C ILE A 3 10.75 -22.98 -15.33
N VAL A 4 11.47 -24.10 -15.21
CA VAL A 4 12.44 -24.52 -16.23
C VAL A 4 11.72 -24.88 -17.55
N SER A 5 10.57 -25.54 -17.45
CA SER A 5 9.74 -25.86 -18.63
C SER A 5 9.21 -24.60 -19.31
N TYR A 6 8.73 -23.65 -18.52
CA TYR A 6 8.26 -22.35 -19.02
C TYR A 6 9.36 -21.55 -19.71
N ILE A 7 10.56 -21.51 -19.13
CA ILE A 7 11.73 -20.85 -19.72
C ILE A 7 12.05 -21.42 -21.10
N LYS A 8 12.01 -22.76 -21.24
CA LYS A 8 12.23 -23.42 -22.53
C LYS A 8 11.12 -23.15 -23.54
N GLU A 9 9.88 -23.26 -23.12
CA GLU A 9 8.70 -23.04 -23.98
C GLU A 9 8.67 -21.62 -24.56
N LYS A 10 9.03 -20.62 -23.76
CA LYS A 10 9.00 -19.19 -24.13
C LYS A 10 10.30 -18.67 -24.70
N ASP A 11 11.29 -19.53 -24.93
CA ASP A 11 12.65 -19.16 -25.41
C ASP A 11 13.27 -18.02 -24.59
N ILE A 12 13.12 -18.08 -23.26
CA ILE A 12 13.64 -17.07 -22.35
C ILE A 12 15.15 -17.17 -22.30
N ARG A 13 15.82 -16.03 -22.42
CA ARG A 13 17.27 -15.91 -22.51
C ARG A 13 17.94 -15.43 -21.24
N MET A 14 17.20 -14.69 -20.41
CA MET A 14 17.70 -14.12 -19.16
C MET A 14 16.71 -14.35 -18.01
N VAL A 15 17.25 -14.38 -16.80
CA VAL A 15 16.48 -14.39 -15.56
C VAL A 15 16.89 -13.21 -14.71
N ASN A 16 15.93 -12.48 -14.17
CA ASN A 16 16.15 -11.41 -13.21
C ASN A 16 15.71 -11.84 -11.82
N PHE A 17 16.55 -11.62 -10.83
CA PHE A 17 16.20 -11.65 -9.43
C PHE A 17 15.94 -10.22 -8.97
N MET A 18 14.73 -9.97 -8.46
CA MET A 18 14.33 -8.65 -7.99
C MET A 18 13.99 -8.70 -6.51
N TYR A 19 14.39 -7.69 -5.76
CA TYR A 19 14.15 -7.61 -4.33
C TYR A 19 14.06 -6.17 -3.86
N PRO A 20 13.21 -5.87 -2.87
CA PRO A 20 13.09 -4.52 -2.31
C PRO A 20 14.32 -4.20 -1.45
N ALA A 21 14.76 -2.95 -1.53
CA ALA A 21 15.77 -2.40 -0.63
C ALA A 21 15.14 -1.40 0.35
N GLY A 22 15.93 -0.92 1.30
CA GLY A 22 15.48 0.02 2.32
C GLY A 22 15.04 1.40 1.80
N ASP A 23 15.35 1.72 0.54
CA ASP A 23 14.89 2.92 -0.16
C ASP A 23 13.51 2.76 -0.84
N GLY A 24 12.85 1.61 -0.65
CA GLY A 24 11.55 1.31 -1.24
C GLY A 24 11.55 1.02 -2.73
N ARG A 25 12.73 0.76 -3.33
CA ARG A 25 12.86 0.43 -4.75
C ARG A 25 13.21 -1.04 -4.94
N LEU A 26 12.74 -1.62 -6.05
CA LEU A 26 13.20 -2.93 -6.49
C LEU A 26 14.60 -2.82 -7.06
N LYS A 27 15.51 -3.63 -6.53
CA LYS A 27 16.86 -3.87 -7.07
C LYS A 27 16.82 -5.11 -7.93
N THR A 28 17.78 -5.26 -8.84
CA THR A 28 17.77 -6.34 -9.84
C THR A 28 19.16 -6.91 -10.05
N LEU A 29 19.24 -8.25 -10.06
CA LEU A 29 20.37 -9.00 -10.63
C LEU A 29 19.92 -9.61 -11.94
N ASN A 30 20.76 -9.47 -12.97
CA ASN A 30 20.53 -10.00 -14.30
C ASN A 30 21.40 -11.25 -14.54
N PHE A 31 20.78 -12.38 -14.85
CA PHE A 31 21.48 -13.62 -15.18
C PHE A 31 21.27 -13.98 -16.64
N VAL A 32 22.37 -14.28 -17.33
CA VAL A 32 22.34 -14.95 -18.63
C VAL A 32 22.20 -16.45 -18.41
N ILE A 33 21.28 -17.09 -19.11
CA ILE A 33 21.12 -18.55 -19.05
C ILE A 33 22.19 -19.21 -19.91
N ASN A 34 23.34 -19.52 -19.29
CA ASN A 34 24.47 -20.12 -19.97
C ASN A 34 24.21 -21.58 -20.41
N ASN A 35 23.55 -22.33 -19.50
CA ASN A 35 23.16 -23.72 -19.76
C ASN A 35 22.12 -24.15 -18.69
N ALA A 36 21.57 -25.35 -18.87
CA ALA A 36 20.52 -25.88 -17.97
C ALA A 36 21.02 -26.12 -16.54
N ALA A 37 22.26 -26.56 -16.36
CA ALA A 37 22.85 -26.81 -15.05
C ALA A 37 23.04 -25.53 -14.26
N TYR A 38 23.52 -24.47 -14.93
CA TYR A 38 23.67 -23.15 -14.33
C TYR A 38 22.31 -22.54 -13.96
N LEU A 39 21.31 -22.66 -14.84
CA LEU A 39 19.94 -22.23 -14.54
C LEU A 39 19.39 -22.94 -13.30
N ASP A 40 19.53 -24.26 -13.23
CA ASP A 40 19.07 -25.04 -12.07
C ASP A 40 19.77 -24.59 -10.79
N ALA A 41 21.08 -24.32 -10.85
CA ALA A 41 21.87 -23.84 -9.72
C ALA A 41 21.36 -22.49 -9.19
N ILE A 42 21.16 -21.49 -10.03
CA ILE A 42 20.69 -20.16 -9.58
C ILE A 42 19.25 -20.20 -9.07
N LEU A 43 18.38 -21.02 -9.65
CA LEU A 43 17.00 -21.16 -9.19
C LEU A 43 16.92 -21.89 -7.85
N THR A 44 17.83 -22.80 -7.57
CA THR A 44 17.85 -23.63 -6.36
C THR A 44 18.62 -23.00 -5.21
N CYS A 45 19.81 -22.46 -5.50
CA CYS A 45 20.71 -21.90 -4.48
C CYS A 45 20.62 -20.38 -4.34
N GLY A 46 19.94 -19.72 -5.30
CA GLY A 46 19.90 -18.27 -5.34
C GLY A 46 21.25 -17.63 -5.60
N GLU A 47 21.45 -16.42 -5.10
CA GLU A 47 22.72 -15.69 -5.23
C GLU A 47 23.04 -14.95 -3.92
N ARG A 48 24.29 -14.65 -3.74
CA ARG A 48 24.79 -13.85 -2.63
C ARG A 48 24.77 -12.36 -2.97
N VAL A 49 24.35 -11.54 -2.03
CA VAL A 49 24.30 -10.09 -2.16
C VAL A 49 24.87 -9.41 -0.92
N ASP A 50 25.34 -8.17 -1.06
CA ASP A 50 25.75 -7.33 0.05
C ASP A 50 24.53 -6.65 0.71
N GLY A 51 24.13 -7.17 1.85
CA GLY A 51 22.99 -6.63 2.60
C GLY A 51 23.22 -5.23 3.14
N SER A 52 24.47 -4.82 3.42
CA SER A 52 24.77 -3.47 3.92
C SER A 52 24.52 -2.39 2.86
N SER A 53 24.62 -2.75 1.58
CA SER A 53 24.26 -1.87 0.47
C SER A 53 22.75 -1.80 0.22
N LEU A 54 21.96 -2.72 0.78
CA LEU A 54 20.51 -2.80 0.62
C LEU A 54 19.77 -2.22 1.83
N PHE A 55 20.27 -2.45 3.04
CA PHE A 55 19.62 -2.11 4.29
C PHE A 55 20.57 -1.42 5.26
N SER A 56 20.20 -0.26 5.74
CA SER A 56 20.99 0.55 6.65
C SER A 56 21.20 -0.07 8.04
N PHE A 57 20.40 -1.07 8.41
CA PHE A 57 20.52 -1.78 9.68
C PHE A 57 21.50 -2.96 9.64
N ILE A 58 22.05 -3.31 8.46
CA ILE A 58 23.03 -4.39 8.28
C ILE A 58 24.43 -3.80 8.28
N GLU A 59 25.30 -4.27 9.18
CA GLU A 59 26.66 -3.82 9.29
C GLU A 59 27.57 -4.44 8.19
N ALA A 60 28.50 -3.65 7.67
CA ALA A 60 29.40 -4.07 6.60
C ALA A 60 30.30 -5.27 6.94
N GLY A 61 30.58 -5.48 8.24
CA GLY A 61 31.45 -6.57 8.71
C GLY A 61 30.85 -7.97 8.63
N SER A 62 29.52 -8.10 8.43
CA SER A 62 28.80 -9.38 8.30
C SER A 62 27.57 -9.17 7.41
N SER A 63 27.80 -8.69 6.19
CA SER A 63 26.72 -8.17 5.34
C SER A 63 26.22 -9.15 4.30
N ASP A 64 26.90 -10.26 4.06
CA ASP A 64 26.50 -11.23 3.04
C ASP A 64 25.15 -11.88 3.37
N LEU A 65 24.23 -11.77 2.42
CA LEU A 65 22.91 -12.39 2.43
C LEU A 65 22.73 -13.26 1.19
N TYR A 66 21.80 -14.20 1.27
CA TYR A 66 21.30 -14.90 0.09
C TYR A 66 19.96 -14.32 -0.34
N VAL A 67 19.74 -14.26 -1.65
CA VAL A 67 18.43 -14.00 -2.27
C VAL A 67 17.99 -15.24 -3.03
N ILE A 68 16.80 -15.73 -2.69
CA ILE A 68 16.21 -16.94 -3.28
C ILE A 68 14.92 -16.53 -4.00
N PRO A 69 14.78 -16.88 -5.32
CA PRO A 69 13.60 -16.51 -6.08
C PRO A 69 12.34 -17.21 -5.59
N ARG A 70 11.25 -16.46 -5.48
CA ARG A 70 9.91 -16.98 -5.20
C ARG A 70 9.19 -17.26 -6.52
N PHE A 71 9.13 -18.50 -6.93
CA PHE A 71 8.67 -18.92 -8.27
C PHE A 71 7.25 -18.46 -8.60
N ARG A 72 6.38 -18.36 -7.61
CA ARG A 72 5.00 -17.86 -7.78
C ARG A 72 4.91 -16.40 -8.23
N THR A 73 5.99 -15.63 -8.08
CA THR A 73 6.05 -14.22 -8.49
C THR A 73 6.56 -14.01 -9.90
N ALA A 74 6.89 -15.09 -10.63
CA ALA A 74 7.51 -15.02 -11.95
C ALA A 74 6.61 -14.32 -12.97
N PHE A 75 7.21 -13.41 -13.73
CA PHE A 75 6.55 -12.72 -14.85
C PHE A 75 7.54 -12.41 -15.96
N ILE A 76 7.03 -12.27 -17.18
CA ILE A 76 7.84 -11.80 -18.31
C ILE A 76 8.10 -10.32 -18.14
N ASP A 77 9.37 -9.90 -18.16
CA ASP A 77 9.76 -8.51 -18.02
C ASP A 77 9.34 -7.71 -19.27
N PRO A 78 8.43 -6.73 -19.12
CA PRO A 78 7.92 -5.96 -20.27
C PRO A 78 8.90 -4.91 -20.78
N PHE A 79 9.97 -4.62 -20.04
CA PHE A 79 10.94 -3.56 -20.35
C PHE A 79 12.27 -4.11 -20.90
N SER A 80 12.46 -5.41 -20.89
CA SER A 80 13.67 -6.02 -21.40
C SER A 80 13.61 -6.19 -22.93
N ALA A 81 14.69 -5.83 -23.61
CA ALA A 81 14.82 -6.08 -25.05
C ALA A 81 14.98 -7.57 -25.40
N LEU A 82 15.49 -8.36 -24.46
CA LEU A 82 15.63 -9.81 -24.58
C LEU A 82 14.52 -10.50 -23.80
N PRO A 83 14.03 -11.69 -24.25
CA PRO A 83 13.09 -12.48 -23.47
C PRO A 83 13.65 -12.78 -22.08
N THR A 84 13.05 -12.19 -21.05
CA THR A 84 13.54 -12.21 -19.67
C THR A 84 12.42 -12.62 -18.73
N LEU A 85 12.69 -13.53 -17.80
CA LEU A 85 11.81 -13.89 -16.70
C LEU A 85 12.28 -13.22 -15.42
N SER A 86 11.47 -12.38 -14.84
CA SER A 86 11.75 -11.71 -13.57
C SER A 86 11.00 -12.40 -12.43
N MET A 87 11.63 -12.51 -11.28
CA MET A 87 11.05 -13.08 -10.05
C MET A 87 11.44 -12.23 -8.84
N LEU A 88 10.50 -12.04 -7.92
CA LEU A 88 10.81 -11.47 -6.62
C LEU A 88 11.52 -12.52 -5.74
N CYS A 89 12.46 -12.06 -4.90
CA CYS A 89 13.23 -12.93 -4.03
C CYS A 89 12.93 -12.69 -2.57
N SER A 90 13.19 -13.72 -1.76
CA SER A 90 13.27 -13.63 -0.30
C SER A 90 14.72 -13.61 0.15
N PHE A 91 14.98 -12.96 1.30
CA PHE A 91 16.31 -12.86 1.89
C PHE A 91 16.55 -13.93 2.93
N PHE A 92 17.78 -14.48 2.93
CA PHE A 92 18.24 -15.47 3.90
C PHE A 92 19.60 -15.05 4.47
N ASN A 93 19.82 -15.42 5.73
CA ASN A 93 21.09 -15.17 6.39
C ASN A 93 22.17 -16.21 5.97
N LYS A 94 23.38 -16.06 6.50
CA LYS A 94 24.52 -16.95 6.22
C LYS A 94 24.27 -18.43 6.57
N ASP A 95 23.35 -18.69 7.48
CA ASP A 95 23.02 -20.04 7.96
C ASP A 95 21.83 -20.65 7.16
N GLY A 96 21.31 -19.94 6.16
CA GLY A 96 20.22 -20.39 5.31
C GLY A 96 18.84 -20.25 5.97
N GLU A 97 18.72 -19.43 7.01
CA GLU A 97 17.46 -19.13 7.66
C GLU A 97 16.88 -17.82 7.10
N PRO A 98 15.55 -17.66 7.06
CA PRO A 98 14.95 -16.39 6.65
C PRO A 98 15.51 -15.21 7.45
N LEU A 99 15.82 -14.11 6.78
CA LEU A 99 16.32 -12.92 7.44
C LEU A 99 15.21 -12.29 8.29
N GLU A 100 15.37 -12.32 9.62
CA GLU A 100 14.36 -11.86 10.60
C GLU A 100 13.94 -10.39 10.40
N SER A 101 14.85 -9.55 9.96
CA SER A 101 14.59 -8.13 9.69
C SER A 101 14.18 -7.82 8.25
N SER A 102 13.95 -8.84 7.43
CA SER A 102 13.46 -8.64 6.07
C SER A 102 11.99 -8.23 6.09
N PRO A 103 11.59 -7.17 5.36
CA PRO A 103 10.21 -6.71 5.31
C PRO A 103 9.23 -7.78 4.81
N GLU A 104 9.56 -8.53 3.75
CA GLU A 104 8.68 -9.56 3.21
C GLU A 104 8.50 -10.74 4.17
N TYR A 105 9.54 -11.10 4.91
CA TYR A 105 9.45 -12.14 5.93
C TYR A 105 8.64 -11.68 7.16
N THR A 106 8.78 -10.42 7.55
CA THR A 106 7.95 -9.80 8.59
C THR A 106 6.47 -9.87 8.21
N LEU A 107 6.11 -9.57 6.97
CA LEU A 107 4.75 -9.72 6.48
C LEU A 107 4.27 -11.17 6.51
N HIS A 108 5.11 -12.12 6.12
CA HIS A 108 4.83 -13.54 6.23
C HIS A 108 4.48 -13.94 7.68
N LYS A 109 5.31 -13.52 8.63
CA LYS A 109 5.09 -13.78 10.06
C LYS A 109 3.80 -13.12 10.58
N ALA A 110 3.49 -11.89 10.13
CA ALA A 110 2.27 -11.20 10.49
C ALA A 110 1.02 -11.92 9.99
N SER A 111 1.04 -12.36 8.73
CA SER A 111 -0.04 -13.14 8.11
C SER A 111 -0.25 -14.48 8.81
N LYS A 112 0.84 -15.18 9.10
CA LYS A 112 0.79 -16.44 9.84
C LYS A 112 0.22 -16.28 11.25
N ALA A 113 0.70 -15.30 12.00
CA ALA A 113 0.22 -15.02 13.35
C ALA A 113 -1.27 -14.65 13.37
N PHE A 114 -1.74 -13.89 12.37
CA PHE A 114 -3.17 -13.61 12.21
C PHE A 114 -3.98 -14.91 12.08
N THR A 115 -3.54 -15.82 11.22
CA THR A 115 -4.21 -17.12 11.02
C THR A 115 -4.13 -17.99 12.27
N ASP A 116 -2.99 -18.05 12.94
CA ASP A 116 -2.80 -18.83 14.17
C ASP A 116 -3.73 -18.37 15.31
N VAL A 117 -3.93 -17.05 15.44
CA VAL A 117 -4.79 -16.47 16.49
C VAL A 117 -6.27 -16.58 16.15
N THR A 118 -6.65 -16.33 14.90
CA THR A 118 -8.06 -16.17 14.51
C THR A 118 -8.67 -17.40 13.84
N GLY A 119 -7.85 -18.29 13.31
CA GLY A 119 -8.30 -19.40 12.43
C GLY A 119 -8.77 -18.91 11.06
N MET A 120 -8.48 -17.66 10.69
CA MET A 120 -8.93 -17.03 9.45
C MET A 120 -7.75 -16.45 8.68
N GLN A 121 -7.99 -16.09 7.42
CA GLN A 121 -6.99 -15.52 6.51
C GLN A 121 -7.19 -14.01 6.38
N PHE A 122 -6.08 -13.28 6.31
CA PHE A 122 -6.06 -11.84 6.11
C PHE A 122 -5.76 -11.52 4.66
N GLU A 123 -6.64 -10.76 4.02
CA GLU A 123 -6.47 -10.27 2.66
C GLU A 123 -6.51 -8.75 2.61
N ALA A 124 -5.80 -8.19 1.64
CA ALA A 124 -5.72 -6.74 1.45
C ALA A 124 -5.62 -6.36 -0.02
N MET A 125 -5.87 -5.09 -0.30
CA MET A 125 -5.56 -4.42 -1.56
C MET A 125 -5.25 -2.96 -1.30
N GLY A 126 -4.52 -2.31 -2.21
CA GLY A 126 -4.23 -0.89 -2.16
C GLY A 126 -4.92 -0.10 -3.26
N GLU A 127 -5.19 1.17 -2.98
CA GLU A 127 -5.50 2.21 -3.93
C GLU A 127 -4.23 3.06 -4.10
N LEU A 128 -3.51 2.86 -5.20
CA LEU A 128 -2.21 3.48 -5.42
C LEU A 128 -2.36 4.78 -6.20
N GLU A 129 -2.22 5.91 -5.51
CA GLU A 129 -2.26 7.24 -6.08
C GLU A 129 -0.85 7.73 -6.44
N TYR A 130 -0.74 8.47 -7.53
CA TYR A 130 0.49 9.09 -7.97
C TYR A 130 0.21 10.30 -8.86
N TYR A 131 1.16 11.24 -8.90
CA TYR A 131 1.12 12.35 -9.86
C TYR A 131 2.00 12.05 -11.06
N VAL A 132 1.48 12.38 -12.23
CA VAL A 132 2.26 12.50 -13.47
C VAL A 132 2.60 13.96 -13.69
N ILE A 133 3.86 14.23 -14.01
CA ILE A 133 4.40 15.58 -14.18
C ILE A 133 4.97 15.71 -15.58
N ALA A 134 4.49 16.69 -16.33
CA ALA A 134 4.92 16.96 -17.69
C ALA A 134 4.94 18.47 -17.97
N ASP A 135 5.43 18.86 -19.15
CA ASP A 135 5.33 20.26 -19.59
C ASP A 135 3.89 20.67 -19.79
N GLU A 136 3.57 21.92 -19.45
CA GLU A 136 2.25 22.50 -19.66
C GLU A 136 1.89 22.54 -21.14
N GLU A 137 0.62 22.26 -21.45
CA GLU A 137 0.05 22.40 -22.77
C GLU A 137 -1.27 23.17 -22.74
N ASP A 138 -1.53 23.95 -23.78
CA ASP A 138 -2.71 24.83 -23.83
C ASP A 138 -3.99 24.14 -24.36
N LEU A 139 -3.87 22.93 -24.91
CA LEU A 139 -5.01 22.21 -25.50
C LEU A 139 -5.86 21.57 -24.38
N PHE A 140 -7.13 21.91 -24.35
CA PHE A 140 -8.11 21.40 -23.41
C PHE A 140 -7.58 21.46 -21.96
N PRO A 141 -7.33 22.67 -21.44
CA PRO A 141 -6.78 22.82 -20.10
C PRO A 141 -7.73 22.24 -19.06
N ALA A 142 -7.17 21.48 -18.12
CA ALA A 142 -7.92 20.93 -17.02
C ALA A 142 -8.27 22.00 -16.00
N THR A 143 -9.40 21.83 -15.31
CA THR A 143 -9.80 22.71 -14.21
C THR A 143 -9.06 22.31 -12.94
N ASP A 144 -8.46 23.30 -12.26
CA ASP A 144 -7.71 23.10 -11.01
C ASP A 144 -8.52 22.30 -9.98
N GLN A 145 -7.96 21.22 -9.47
CA GLN A 145 -8.54 20.33 -8.45
C GLN A 145 -9.91 19.75 -8.85
N ARG A 146 -10.12 19.50 -10.16
CA ARG A 146 -11.36 18.92 -10.71
C ARG A 146 -11.10 17.70 -11.59
N GLY A 147 -10.01 16.97 -11.35
CA GLY A 147 -9.61 15.85 -12.18
C GLY A 147 -10.35 14.53 -11.93
N TYR A 148 -11.17 14.45 -10.87
CA TYR A 148 -11.79 13.18 -10.47
C TYR A 148 -12.64 12.55 -11.60
N HIS A 149 -12.23 11.33 -12.02
CA HIS A 149 -12.80 10.56 -13.12
C HIS A 149 -12.81 11.29 -14.48
N GLU A 150 -12.01 12.34 -14.62
CA GLU A 150 -11.92 13.04 -15.89
C GLU A 150 -11.38 12.13 -17.00
N SER A 151 -11.89 12.32 -18.19
CA SER A 151 -11.49 11.55 -19.37
C SER A 151 -10.74 12.44 -20.37
N GLY A 152 -10.17 11.84 -21.40
CA GLY A 152 -9.59 12.59 -22.50
C GLY A 152 -10.64 13.46 -23.23
N PRO A 153 -10.26 14.64 -23.71
CA PRO A 153 -8.91 15.20 -23.75
C PRO A 153 -8.49 16.01 -22.52
N TYR A 154 -9.35 16.18 -21.53
CA TYR A 154 -9.06 16.96 -20.32
C TYR A 154 -8.10 16.23 -19.38
N ALA A 155 -8.19 14.88 -19.26
CA ALA A 155 -7.16 14.06 -18.64
C ALA A 155 -6.10 13.70 -19.70
N LYS A 156 -4.84 14.02 -19.44
CA LYS A 156 -3.76 13.92 -20.43
C LYS A 156 -3.06 12.57 -20.43
N PHE A 157 -3.10 11.84 -19.32
CA PHE A 157 -2.28 10.63 -19.11
C PHE A 157 -3.10 9.34 -19.04
N ASN A 158 -4.30 9.32 -19.63
CA ASN A 158 -5.14 8.12 -19.65
C ASN A 158 -4.47 6.93 -20.36
N GLN A 159 -3.79 7.18 -21.48
CA GLN A 159 -3.10 6.12 -22.21
C GLN A 159 -1.89 5.59 -21.42
N PHE A 160 -1.14 6.47 -20.78
CA PHE A 160 -0.06 6.09 -19.88
C PHE A 160 -0.59 5.21 -18.73
N ARG A 161 -1.64 5.65 -18.02
CA ARG A 161 -2.25 4.88 -16.93
C ARG A 161 -2.74 3.51 -17.39
N THR A 162 -3.48 3.43 -18.48
CA THR A 162 -4.01 2.15 -18.98
C THR A 162 -2.88 1.21 -19.44
N ARG A 163 -1.80 1.75 -19.97
CA ARG A 163 -0.61 0.96 -20.31
C ARG A 163 0.08 0.42 -19.04
N CYS A 164 0.20 1.22 -18.00
CA CYS A 164 0.68 0.76 -16.69
C CYS A 164 -0.18 -0.40 -16.16
N MET A 165 -1.50 -0.23 -16.19
CA MET A 165 -2.45 -1.27 -15.74
C MET A 165 -2.26 -2.58 -16.53
N GLN A 166 -2.10 -2.49 -17.84
CA GLN A 166 -1.84 -3.66 -18.68
C GLN A 166 -0.56 -4.39 -18.28
N TYR A 167 0.52 -3.66 -18.07
CA TYR A 167 1.82 -4.26 -17.70
C TYR A 167 1.79 -4.85 -16.28
N ILE A 168 1.14 -4.18 -15.35
CA ILE A 168 0.95 -4.70 -13.99
C ILE A 168 0.12 -6.00 -14.02
N ALA A 169 -0.96 -6.04 -14.80
CA ALA A 169 -1.79 -7.23 -14.95
C ALA A 169 -1.01 -8.39 -15.60
N GLN A 170 -0.19 -8.13 -16.63
CA GLN A 170 0.69 -9.12 -17.23
C GLN A 170 1.77 -9.64 -16.27
N ALA A 171 2.18 -8.83 -15.30
CA ALA A 171 3.09 -9.24 -14.23
C ALA A 171 2.38 -9.98 -13.06
N GLY A 172 1.10 -10.29 -13.19
CA GLY A 172 0.31 -11.03 -12.20
C GLY A 172 -0.46 -10.16 -11.21
N GLY A 173 -0.41 -8.82 -11.35
CA GLY A 173 -1.20 -7.92 -10.52
C GLY A 173 -2.70 -8.04 -10.83
N GLN A 174 -3.51 -8.14 -9.78
CA GLN A 174 -4.96 -8.20 -9.92
C GLN A 174 -5.54 -6.79 -9.87
N ILE A 175 -5.72 -6.20 -11.04
CA ILE A 175 -6.25 -4.84 -11.20
C ILE A 175 -7.78 -4.85 -11.12
N LYS A 176 -8.33 -3.89 -10.36
CA LYS A 176 -9.76 -3.61 -10.32
C LYS A 176 -10.13 -2.58 -11.37
N TYR A 177 -9.59 -1.39 -11.28
CA TYR A 177 -9.72 -0.30 -12.25
C TYR A 177 -8.65 0.78 -12.02
N GLY A 178 -8.63 1.78 -12.91
CA GLY A 178 -7.84 2.99 -12.75
C GLY A 178 -8.59 4.20 -13.28
N HIS A 179 -8.31 5.37 -12.73
CA HIS A 179 -8.93 6.63 -13.11
C HIS A 179 -8.04 7.83 -12.78
N SER A 180 -8.40 9.00 -13.30
CA SER A 180 -7.86 10.27 -12.86
C SER A 180 -8.42 10.63 -11.49
N GLU A 181 -7.60 11.16 -10.61
CA GLU A 181 -7.98 11.63 -9.28
C GLU A 181 -8.17 13.16 -9.24
N VAL A 182 -8.62 13.67 -8.08
CA VAL A 182 -8.96 15.09 -7.87
C VAL A 182 -7.81 16.02 -8.23
N GLY A 183 -6.58 15.63 -7.91
CA GLY A 183 -5.40 16.46 -8.08
C GLY A 183 -5.08 16.78 -9.52
N ASN A 184 -5.25 18.04 -9.87
CA ASN A 184 -4.87 18.57 -11.17
C ASN A 184 -4.55 20.05 -11.02
N PHE A 185 -3.34 20.45 -11.36
CA PHE A 185 -2.91 21.84 -11.28
C PHE A 185 -1.69 22.10 -12.16
N THR A 186 -1.46 23.36 -12.45
CA THR A 186 -0.27 23.84 -13.14
C THR A 186 0.59 24.66 -12.18
N LEU A 187 1.89 24.41 -12.21
CA LEU A 187 2.86 25.15 -11.39
C LEU A 187 4.19 25.24 -12.12
N ASN A 188 4.75 26.44 -12.21
CA ASN A 188 6.06 26.71 -12.83
C ASN A 188 6.20 26.09 -14.26
N GLY A 189 5.16 26.21 -15.09
CA GLY A 189 5.17 25.69 -16.47
C GLY A 189 5.08 24.17 -16.58
N LYS A 190 4.72 23.49 -15.49
CA LYS A 190 4.45 22.05 -15.47
C LYS A 190 3.00 21.78 -15.13
N ILE A 191 2.45 20.75 -15.75
CA ILE A 191 1.16 20.16 -15.38
C ILE A 191 1.40 19.01 -14.40
N TYR A 192 0.57 18.94 -13.36
CA TYR A 192 0.51 17.89 -12.36
C TYR A 192 -0.86 17.25 -12.44
N GLU A 193 -0.93 15.98 -12.86
CA GLU A 193 -2.18 15.22 -12.98
C GLU A 193 -2.11 13.98 -12.10
N GLN A 194 -3.03 13.91 -11.14
CA GLN A 194 -3.11 12.76 -10.22
C GLN A 194 -3.90 11.63 -10.86
N ASN A 195 -3.39 10.42 -10.71
CA ASN A 195 -3.98 9.19 -11.19
C ASN A 195 -4.02 8.17 -10.04
N GLU A 196 -4.95 7.22 -10.13
CA GLU A 196 -5.10 6.13 -9.18
C GLU A 196 -5.29 4.81 -9.92
N ILE A 197 -4.65 3.77 -9.39
CA ILE A 197 -4.87 2.38 -9.80
C ILE A 197 -5.31 1.60 -8.55
N GLU A 198 -6.51 1.04 -8.59
CA GLU A 198 -7.04 0.15 -7.56
C GLU A 198 -6.84 -1.32 -7.92
N PHE A 199 -6.54 -2.11 -6.89
CA PHE A 199 -6.34 -3.55 -6.98
C PHE A 199 -7.54 -4.32 -6.43
N LEU A 200 -7.62 -5.61 -6.73
CA LEU A 200 -8.56 -6.53 -6.10
C LEU A 200 -7.94 -7.12 -4.83
N PRO A 201 -8.73 -7.39 -3.79
CA PRO A 201 -8.24 -8.05 -2.58
C PRO A 201 -7.63 -9.41 -2.89
N THR A 202 -6.47 -9.68 -2.31
CA THR A 202 -5.77 -10.95 -2.39
C THR A 202 -5.04 -11.22 -1.07
N ARG A 203 -4.41 -12.38 -0.95
CA ARG A 203 -3.56 -12.68 0.21
C ARG A 203 -2.61 -11.52 0.47
N VAL A 204 -2.44 -11.13 1.72
CA VAL A 204 -1.72 -9.91 2.08
C VAL A 204 -0.27 -9.87 1.55
N GLU A 205 0.40 -11.02 1.48
CA GLU A 205 1.75 -11.13 0.91
C GLU A 205 1.76 -10.82 -0.59
N ASP A 206 0.76 -11.34 -1.33
CA ASP A 206 0.59 -11.07 -2.76
C ASP A 206 0.17 -9.62 -3.00
N ALA A 207 -0.61 -9.03 -2.09
CA ALA A 207 -0.97 -7.61 -2.14
C ALA A 207 0.26 -6.70 -2.06
N ALA A 208 1.22 -7.02 -1.19
CA ALA A 208 2.49 -6.28 -1.12
C ALA A 208 3.31 -6.44 -2.40
N ASP A 209 3.45 -7.67 -2.88
CA ASP A 209 4.21 -7.96 -4.09
C ASP A 209 3.65 -7.21 -5.31
N GLN A 210 2.34 -7.23 -5.52
CA GLN A 210 1.72 -6.55 -6.67
C GLN A 210 1.84 -5.03 -6.59
N LEU A 211 1.75 -4.43 -5.42
CA LEU A 211 1.96 -2.98 -5.23
C LEU A 211 3.41 -2.58 -5.48
N MET A 212 4.36 -3.40 -5.05
CA MET A 212 5.79 -3.19 -5.31
C MET A 212 6.09 -3.24 -6.81
N ILE A 213 5.58 -4.25 -7.51
CA ILE A 213 5.70 -4.39 -8.96
C ILE A 213 5.01 -3.21 -9.66
N ALA A 214 3.85 -2.78 -9.19
CA ALA A 214 3.13 -1.65 -9.77
C ALA A 214 3.95 -0.35 -9.71
N LYS A 215 4.56 -0.03 -8.59
CA LYS A 215 5.43 1.14 -8.47
C LYS A 215 6.64 1.06 -9.41
N TRP A 216 7.22 -0.12 -9.55
CA TRP A 216 8.31 -0.37 -10.48
C TRP A 216 7.87 -0.21 -11.94
N VAL A 217 6.73 -0.78 -12.34
CA VAL A 217 6.16 -0.63 -13.70
C VAL A 217 5.87 0.84 -14.02
N ILE A 218 5.20 1.56 -13.12
CA ILE A 218 4.83 2.95 -13.34
C ILE A 218 6.08 3.82 -13.56
N ARG A 219 7.13 3.64 -12.76
CA ARG A 219 8.39 4.37 -12.93
C ARG A 219 9.10 4.06 -14.25
N ASN A 220 9.19 2.79 -14.61
CA ASN A 220 9.86 2.38 -15.86
C ASN A 220 9.10 2.89 -17.09
N LEU A 221 7.78 2.75 -17.09
CA LEU A 221 6.97 3.19 -18.22
C LEU A 221 6.96 4.73 -18.33
N ALA A 222 6.95 5.44 -17.21
CA ALA A 222 7.10 6.90 -17.19
C ALA A 222 8.42 7.33 -17.84
N TYR A 223 9.52 6.67 -17.51
CA TYR A 223 10.81 6.93 -18.15
C TYR A 223 10.75 6.74 -19.67
N GLU A 224 10.13 5.65 -20.17
CA GLU A 224 9.98 5.41 -21.60
C GLU A 224 9.12 6.48 -22.30
N TYR A 225 8.13 7.04 -21.58
CA TYR A 225 7.25 8.10 -22.10
C TYR A 225 7.85 9.51 -21.95
N GLY A 226 9.02 9.65 -21.34
CA GLY A 226 9.62 10.95 -21.04
C GLY A 226 8.85 11.75 -19.99
N LEU A 227 8.13 11.06 -19.09
CA LEU A 227 7.34 11.63 -18.00
C LEU A 227 8.06 11.49 -16.67
N ASN A 228 7.86 12.43 -15.76
CA ASN A 228 8.14 12.24 -14.36
C ASN A 228 6.88 11.77 -13.63
N ILE A 229 7.07 10.94 -12.61
CA ILE A 229 6.01 10.55 -11.68
C ILE A 229 6.50 10.65 -10.24
N THR A 230 5.57 10.83 -9.32
CA THR A 230 5.87 10.79 -7.90
C THR A 230 4.77 10.13 -7.10
N PHE A 231 5.17 9.34 -6.10
CA PHE A 231 4.31 8.79 -5.06
C PHE A 231 4.37 9.61 -3.76
N ALA A 232 4.99 10.78 -3.80
CA ALA A 232 5.10 11.65 -2.64
C ALA A 232 3.72 12.00 -2.08
N PRO A 233 3.53 11.95 -0.76
CA PRO A 233 2.22 12.18 -0.14
C PRO A 233 1.69 13.60 -0.32
N LYS A 234 2.57 14.58 -0.47
CA LYS A 234 2.18 15.98 -0.69
C LYS A 234 3.24 16.68 -1.53
N ILE A 235 2.82 17.28 -2.65
CA ILE A 235 3.71 18.02 -3.54
C ILE A 235 3.75 19.49 -3.14
N THR A 236 2.60 20.08 -2.87
CA THR A 236 2.48 21.49 -2.47
C THR A 236 1.25 21.72 -1.59
N ALA A 237 1.33 22.73 -0.75
CA ALA A 237 0.21 23.12 0.12
C ALA A 237 -1.02 23.54 -0.69
N GLY A 238 -2.21 23.23 -0.20
CA GLY A 238 -3.48 23.61 -0.81
C GLY A 238 -3.90 22.78 -2.03
N LYS A 239 -3.10 21.80 -2.47
CA LYS A 239 -3.46 20.87 -3.54
C LYS A 239 -3.61 19.46 -2.98
N ALA A 240 -4.37 18.60 -3.67
CA ALA A 240 -4.62 17.23 -3.23
C ALA A 240 -3.31 16.46 -3.01
N GLY A 241 -3.21 15.76 -1.89
CA GLY A 241 -2.13 14.82 -1.60
C GLY A 241 -2.42 13.45 -2.20
N SER A 242 -1.39 12.60 -2.28
CA SER A 242 -1.51 11.22 -2.74
C SER A 242 -1.52 10.26 -1.55
N GLY A 243 -2.56 9.44 -1.47
CA GLY A 243 -2.72 8.39 -0.48
C GLY A 243 -2.31 7.01 -1.02
N LEU A 244 -2.29 6.08 -0.11
CA LEU A 244 -2.32 4.65 -0.36
C LEU A 244 -3.35 4.06 0.59
N HIS A 245 -4.61 4.15 0.23
CA HIS A 245 -5.68 3.57 1.05
C HIS A 245 -5.58 2.04 0.96
N VAL A 246 -5.64 1.41 2.11
CA VAL A 246 -5.55 -0.05 2.18
C VAL A 246 -6.91 -0.62 2.59
N HIS A 247 -7.50 -1.38 1.69
CA HIS A 247 -8.69 -2.17 1.98
C HIS A 247 -8.29 -3.54 2.51
N MET A 248 -9.01 -4.01 3.52
CA MET A 248 -8.77 -5.29 4.17
C MET A 248 -10.06 -6.07 4.29
N ARG A 249 -9.94 -7.39 4.18
CA ARG A 249 -11.03 -8.32 4.49
C ARG A 249 -10.50 -9.58 5.18
N ILE A 250 -11.36 -10.23 5.92
CA ILE A 250 -11.07 -11.47 6.62
C ILE A 250 -11.81 -12.60 5.91
N MET A 251 -11.09 -13.66 5.59
CA MET A 251 -11.62 -14.81 4.84
C MET A 251 -11.56 -16.07 5.70
N LYS A 252 -12.59 -16.90 5.62
CA LYS A 252 -12.62 -18.25 6.20
C LYS A 252 -13.22 -19.21 5.19
N ASP A 253 -12.52 -20.27 4.88
CA ASP A 253 -12.96 -21.30 3.93
C ASP A 253 -13.44 -20.71 2.58
N GLY A 254 -12.71 -19.72 2.08
CA GLY A 254 -13.02 -19.03 0.82
C GLY A 254 -14.18 -18.04 0.89
N LYS A 255 -14.74 -17.80 2.08
CA LYS A 255 -15.86 -16.87 2.29
C LYS A 255 -15.45 -15.62 3.05
N ASN A 256 -15.91 -14.48 2.57
CA ASN A 256 -15.72 -13.18 3.22
C ASN A 256 -16.50 -13.12 4.55
N GLN A 257 -15.81 -12.80 5.63
CA GLN A 257 -16.37 -12.72 6.98
C GLN A 257 -16.72 -11.29 7.41
N MET A 258 -16.64 -10.31 6.53
CA MET A 258 -16.86 -8.90 6.88
C MET A 258 -18.32 -8.56 7.11
N LEU A 259 -19.25 -9.32 6.53
CA LEU A 259 -20.68 -9.18 6.71
C LEU A 259 -21.28 -10.43 7.35
N GLN A 260 -22.29 -10.23 8.20
CA GLN A 260 -23.17 -11.25 8.73
C GLN A 260 -24.61 -10.72 8.66
N ASP A 261 -25.51 -11.48 8.01
CA ASP A 261 -26.91 -11.08 7.82
C ASP A 261 -27.10 -9.68 7.21
N GLY A 262 -26.18 -9.28 6.32
CA GLY A 262 -26.21 -7.99 5.62
C GLY A 262 -25.70 -6.79 6.42
N VAL A 263 -25.18 -7.01 7.63
CA VAL A 263 -24.57 -5.97 8.48
C VAL A 263 -23.10 -6.29 8.75
N LEU A 264 -22.35 -5.28 9.17
CA LEU A 264 -20.93 -5.45 9.51
C LEU A 264 -20.78 -6.47 10.65
N SER A 265 -19.96 -7.49 10.41
CA SER A 265 -19.81 -8.61 11.34
C SER A 265 -19.06 -8.23 12.62
N GLU A 266 -19.14 -9.09 13.62
CA GLU A 266 -18.33 -8.97 14.84
C GLU A 266 -16.84 -9.07 14.52
N MET A 267 -16.42 -9.95 13.59
CA MET A 267 -15.03 -10.08 13.14
C MET A 267 -14.53 -8.78 12.55
N ALA A 268 -15.29 -8.15 11.68
CA ALA A 268 -14.94 -6.86 11.09
C ALA A 268 -14.80 -5.76 12.18
N ARG A 269 -15.72 -5.71 13.15
CA ARG A 269 -15.66 -4.74 14.24
C ARG A 269 -14.47 -4.97 15.18
N LYS A 270 -14.08 -6.23 15.43
CA LYS A 270 -12.86 -6.55 16.17
C LYS A 270 -11.62 -6.07 15.44
N ALA A 271 -11.52 -6.33 14.14
CA ALA A 271 -10.41 -5.82 13.32
C ALA A 271 -10.34 -4.29 13.35
N ILE A 272 -11.47 -3.61 13.21
CA ILE A 272 -11.55 -2.14 13.32
C ILE A 272 -11.07 -1.67 14.70
N ALA A 273 -11.50 -2.32 15.77
CA ALA A 273 -11.06 -1.98 17.13
C ALA A 273 -9.54 -2.04 17.31
N GLY A 274 -8.91 -3.08 16.77
CA GLY A 274 -7.45 -3.19 16.76
C GLY A 274 -6.79 -2.05 15.99
N MET A 275 -7.32 -1.70 14.83
CA MET A 275 -6.85 -0.55 14.06
C MET A 275 -7.02 0.77 14.82
N MET A 276 -8.12 0.98 15.53
CA MET A 276 -8.34 2.17 16.36
C MET A 276 -7.31 2.27 17.49
N LYS A 277 -7.05 1.17 18.17
CA LYS A 277 -6.04 1.13 19.26
C LYS A 277 -4.61 1.40 18.77
N LEU A 278 -4.26 0.89 17.58
CA LEU A 278 -2.90 0.95 17.05
C LEU A 278 -2.70 2.02 15.97
N ALA A 279 -3.74 2.75 15.60
CA ALA A 279 -3.68 3.81 14.59
C ALA A 279 -2.50 4.77 14.77
N PRO A 280 -2.17 5.24 16.00
CA PRO A 280 -1.02 6.12 16.18
C PRO A 280 0.32 5.51 15.79
N SER A 281 0.48 4.18 15.97
CA SER A 281 1.71 3.47 15.57
C SER A 281 1.69 3.07 14.10
N ILE A 282 0.52 2.87 13.49
CA ILE A 282 0.40 2.57 12.06
C ILE A 282 0.99 3.69 11.20
N THR A 283 0.93 4.94 11.64
CA THR A 283 1.57 6.06 10.93
C THR A 283 3.09 5.91 10.82
N ALA A 284 3.73 5.21 11.75
CA ALA A 284 5.17 4.91 11.67
C ALA A 284 5.51 3.97 10.50
N PHE A 285 4.57 3.17 10.05
CA PHE A 285 4.72 2.26 8.89
C PHE A 285 4.13 2.86 7.62
N GLY A 286 3.06 3.63 7.73
CA GLY A 286 2.28 4.14 6.59
C GLY A 286 2.57 5.57 6.18
N ASN A 287 3.22 6.37 7.03
CA ASN A 287 3.47 7.79 6.84
C ASN A 287 4.92 8.10 7.23
N THR A 288 5.86 7.75 6.37
CA THR A 288 7.27 7.54 6.73
C THR A 288 8.20 8.68 6.37
N ASN A 289 7.66 9.80 5.89
CA ASN A 289 8.46 11.01 5.68
C ASN A 289 7.69 12.26 6.14
N PRO A 290 8.38 13.41 6.34
CA PRO A 290 7.75 14.62 6.83
C PRO A 290 6.59 15.14 5.96
N THR A 291 6.63 14.94 4.65
CA THR A 291 5.55 15.38 3.75
C THR A 291 4.25 14.60 3.94
N SER A 292 4.29 13.42 4.53
CA SER A 292 3.09 12.67 4.95
C SER A 292 2.19 13.50 5.87
N TYR A 293 2.80 14.28 6.76
CA TYR A 293 2.09 15.06 7.76
C TYR A 293 1.61 16.44 7.26
N PHE A 294 1.96 16.80 6.03
CA PHE A 294 1.31 17.87 5.27
C PHE A 294 0.07 17.41 4.54
N ARG A 295 -0.04 16.09 4.27
CA ARG A 295 -1.27 15.47 3.79
C ARG A 295 -2.24 15.21 4.93
N LEU A 296 -1.76 14.70 6.08
CA LEU A 296 -2.56 14.42 7.28
C LEU A 296 -2.84 15.72 8.05
N VAL A 297 -3.67 16.59 7.49
CA VAL A 297 -4.06 17.88 8.08
C VAL A 297 -5.57 18.00 8.16
N PRO A 298 -6.10 18.71 9.17
CA PRO A 298 -7.53 18.92 9.32
C PRO A 298 -8.18 19.56 8.08
N HIS A 299 -9.42 19.17 7.80
CA HIS A 299 -10.25 19.74 6.72
C HIS A 299 -9.74 19.50 5.29
N GLN A 300 -8.91 18.47 5.09
CA GLN A 300 -8.50 17.97 3.77
C GLN A 300 -8.94 16.51 3.58
N GLU A 301 -8.54 15.87 2.46
CA GLU A 301 -9.00 14.52 2.08
C GLU A 301 -8.55 13.44 3.06
N ALA A 302 -7.41 13.65 3.73
CA ALA A 302 -6.85 12.68 4.66
C ALA A 302 -7.37 12.87 6.09
N PRO A 303 -7.68 11.79 6.79
CA PRO A 303 -8.18 11.85 8.16
C PRO A 303 -7.07 12.18 9.17
N THR A 304 -7.44 12.89 10.23
CA THR A 304 -6.53 13.17 11.37
C THR A 304 -7.05 12.62 12.69
N ASN A 305 -8.33 12.32 12.79
CA ASN A 305 -8.95 11.80 14.00
C ASN A 305 -9.10 10.28 13.94
N ILE A 306 -8.92 9.62 15.08
CA ILE A 306 -9.01 8.17 15.21
C ILE A 306 -10.47 7.78 15.43
N CYS A 307 -11.13 7.46 14.32
CA CYS A 307 -12.52 7.03 14.30
C CYS A 307 -12.81 6.21 13.04
N TRP A 308 -13.97 5.55 13.03
CA TRP A 308 -14.44 4.79 11.88
C TRP A 308 -15.93 5.03 11.63
N GLY A 309 -16.39 4.75 10.42
CA GLY A 309 -17.80 4.92 10.08
C GLY A 309 -18.18 4.34 8.73
N ASP A 310 -19.48 4.18 8.54
CA ASP A 310 -20.08 3.68 7.31
C ASP A 310 -20.17 4.79 6.26
N ARG A 311 -19.63 4.54 5.06
CA ARG A 311 -19.72 5.44 3.88
C ARG A 311 -19.24 6.88 4.14
N ASN A 312 -18.59 7.10 5.25
CA ASN A 312 -18.14 8.41 5.71
C ASN A 312 -16.68 8.64 5.28
N ARG A 313 -16.42 9.62 4.42
CA ARG A 313 -15.08 9.96 3.93
C ARG A 313 -14.25 10.83 4.90
N SER A 314 -14.87 11.29 6.00
CA SER A 314 -14.16 12.10 7.00
C SER A 314 -13.46 11.29 8.10
N VAL A 315 -13.65 9.97 8.14
CA VAL A 315 -13.11 9.08 9.17
C VAL A 315 -11.83 8.40 8.74
N LEU A 316 -11.07 7.90 9.73
CA LEU A 316 -9.80 7.19 9.50
C LEU A 316 -10.01 5.81 8.87
N VAL A 317 -10.91 5.01 9.44
CA VAL A 317 -11.30 3.72 8.88
C VAL A 317 -12.71 3.82 8.35
N ARG A 318 -12.84 3.67 7.04
CA ARG A 318 -14.12 3.74 6.35
C ARG A 318 -14.61 2.33 6.03
N VAL A 319 -15.91 2.11 6.25
CA VAL A 319 -16.61 0.96 5.71
C VAL A 319 -17.25 1.42 4.40
N PRO A 320 -16.76 1.00 3.23
CA PRO A 320 -17.34 1.40 1.94
C PRO A 320 -18.78 0.93 1.82
N LEU A 321 -19.53 1.54 0.89
CA LEU A 321 -20.88 1.09 0.56
C LEU A 321 -20.84 -0.39 0.19
N GLY A 322 -21.55 -1.21 0.96
CA GLY A 322 -21.75 -2.62 0.66
C GLY A 322 -22.64 -2.79 -0.58
N TRP A 323 -22.44 -3.88 -1.29
CA TRP A 323 -23.24 -4.25 -2.47
C TRP A 323 -24.56 -4.92 -2.04
N ALA A 324 -25.28 -4.25 -1.13
CA ALA A 324 -26.50 -4.78 -0.49
C ALA A 324 -27.80 -4.24 -1.15
N ALA A 325 -27.73 -3.80 -2.40
CA ALA A 325 -28.89 -3.34 -3.13
C ALA A 325 -29.90 -4.48 -3.32
N LYS A 326 -31.15 -4.22 -2.95
CA LYS A 326 -32.23 -5.23 -3.06
C LYS A 326 -32.82 -5.32 -4.46
N LYS A 327 -32.55 -4.35 -5.32
CA LYS A 327 -33.06 -4.31 -6.69
C LYS A 327 -32.00 -4.79 -7.67
N ASP A 328 -32.43 -5.46 -8.72
CA ASP A 328 -31.58 -5.78 -9.86
C ASP A 328 -31.32 -4.51 -10.68
N MET A 329 -30.21 -3.85 -10.35
CA MET A 329 -29.79 -2.62 -11.02
C MET A 329 -29.40 -2.86 -12.49
N CYS A 330 -28.92 -4.06 -12.83
CA CYS A 330 -28.56 -4.40 -14.19
C CYS A 330 -29.77 -4.39 -15.09
N SER A 331 -30.83 -5.11 -14.71
CA SER A 331 -32.09 -5.15 -15.46
C SER A 331 -32.80 -3.78 -15.51
N LEU A 332 -32.66 -2.95 -14.46
CA LEU A 332 -33.18 -1.59 -14.48
C LEU A 332 -32.48 -0.68 -15.48
N ALA A 333 -31.17 -0.82 -15.59
CA ALA A 333 -30.37 -0.05 -16.56
C ALA A 333 -30.44 -0.63 -17.99
N ASN A 334 -30.65 -1.92 -18.12
CA ASN A 334 -30.68 -2.67 -19.37
C ASN A 334 -32.00 -3.45 -19.47
N PRO A 335 -33.08 -2.88 -19.99
CA PRO A 335 -34.42 -3.48 -19.95
C PRO A 335 -34.57 -4.81 -20.69
N LEU A 336 -33.60 -5.19 -21.53
CA LEU A 336 -33.57 -6.47 -22.25
C LEU A 336 -32.89 -7.58 -21.44
N GLU A 337 -32.18 -7.23 -20.35
CA GLU A 337 -31.57 -8.21 -19.44
C GLU A 337 -32.55 -8.62 -18.37
N THR A 338 -32.69 -9.92 -18.18
CA THR A 338 -33.55 -10.50 -17.13
C THR A 338 -32.71 -11.45 -16.29
N ASP A 339 -33.02 -11.52 -14.99
CA ASP A 339 -32.42 -12.48 -14.04
C ASP A 339 -30.89 -12.35 -13.88
N SER A 340 -30.36 -11.14 -13.90
CA SER A 340 -28.94 -10.90 -13.64
C SER A 340 -28.64 -10.99 -12.14
N HIS A 341 -28.17 -12.14 -11.70
CA HIS A 341 -27.74 -12.36 -10.34
C HIS A 341 -26.23 -12.51 -10.23
N TYR A 342 -25.64 -11.76 -9.30
CA TYR A 342 -24.26 -11.87 -8.92
C TYR A 342 -24.13 -11.85 -7.39
N ASP A 343 -23.40 -12.79 -6.80
CA ASP A 343 -23.13 -12.78 -5.37
C ASP A 343 -22.18 -11.64 -5.00
N THR A 344 -22.72 -10.57 -4.44
CA THR A 344 -21.98 -9.39 -4.04
C THR A 344 -21.49 -9.44 -2.59
N THR A 345 -21.85 -10.47 -1.82
CA THR A 345 -21.50 -10.60 -0.39
C THR A 345 -20.00 -10.71 -0.17
N GLN A 346 -19.25 -11.18 -1.19
CA GLN A 346 -17.80 -11.36 -1.15
C GLN A 346 -17.00 -10.05 -1.31
N LYS A 347 -17.67 -8.92 -1.60
CA LYS A 347 -16.97 -7.65 -1.95
C LYS A 347 -16.69 -6.72 -0.76
N GLN A 348 -17.29 -6.95 0.41
CA GLN A 348 -17.14 -6.04 1.55
C GLN A 348 -15.70 -6.00 2.07
N THR A 349 -15.19 -4.81 2.26
CA THR A 349 -13.88 -4.51 2.90
C THR A 349 -14.05 -3.45 3.98
N VAL A 350 -12.99 -3.20 4.73
CA VAL A 350 -12.79 -1.97 5.51
C VAL A 350 -11.53 -1.28 5.01
N GLU A 351 -11.51 0.05 5.01
CA GLU A 351 -10.48 0.86 4.37
C GLU A 351 -9.76 1.72 5.41
N MET A 352 -8.45 1.52 5.56
CA MET A 352 -7.56 2.42 6.31
C MET A 352 -7.08 3.54 5.38
N ARG A 353 -7.32 4.79 5.75
CA ARG A 353 -7.17 5.95 4.86
C ARG A 353 -5.95 6.81 5.14
N SER A 354 -5.22 6.58 6.24
CA SER A 354 -4.02 7.37 6.57
C SER A 354 -2.79 7.06 5.74
N PRO A 355 -2.48 5.80 5.33
CA PRO A 355 -1.23 5.50 4.64
C PRO A 355 -1.05 6.25 3.33
N ASP A 356 0.20 6.39 2.92
CA ASP A 356 0.59 7.01 1.66
C ASP A 356 1.72 6.23 0.95
N GLY A 357 2.06 6.66 -0.25
CA GLY A 357 3.02 5.98 -1.12
C GLY A 357 4.48 6.02 -0.65
N SER A 358 4.81 6.73 0.44
CA SER A 358 6.16 6.71 1.04
C SER A 358 6.44 5.44 1.85
N ALA A 359 5.39 4.68 2.19
CA ALA A 359 5.49 3.50 3.03
C ALA A 359 6.34 2.39 2.39
N ASP A 360 7.06 1.64 3.24
CA ASP A 360 7.46 0.29 2.89
C ASP A 360 6.21 -0.59 2.88
N LEU A 361 5.88 -1.12 1.72
CA LEU A 361 4.61 -1.82 1.48
C LEU A 361 4.47 -3.08 2.34
N TYR A 362 5.56 -3.81 2.53
CA TYR A 362 5.56 -5.02 3.36
C TYR A 362 5.40 -4.69 4.85
N GLN A 363 6.12 -3.69 5.34
CA GLN A 363 6.01 -3.24 6.72
C GLN A 363 4.63 -2.65 7.03
N LEU A 364 4.06 -1.87 6.11
CA LEU A 364 2.72 -1.30 6.27
C LEU A 364 1.66 -2.42 6.39
N LEU A 365 1.66 -3.36 5.46
CA LEU A 365 0.69 -4.45 5.48
C LEU A 365 0.90 -5.39 6.67
N ALA A 366 2.15 -5.61 7.10
CA ALA A 366 2.45 -6.34 8.33
C ALA A 366 1.89 -5.63 9.56
N GLY A 367 2.09 -4.31 9.66
CA GLY A 367 1.54 -3.48 10.75
C GLY A 367 0.02 -3.53 10.81
N LEU A 368 -0.65 -3.48 9.65
CA LEU A 368 -2.12 -3.60 9.57
C LEU A 368 -2.61 -4.99 9.95
N ALA A 369 -1.91 -6.05 9.55
CA ALA A 369 -2.24 -7.41 9.98
C ALA A 369 -2.10 -7.58 11.49
N VAL A 370 -1.06 -7.01 12.09
CA VAL A 370 -0.88 -6.96 13.56
C VAL A 370 -2.04 -6.22 14.22
N ALA A 371 -2.40 -5.05 13.69
CA ALA A 371 -3.50 -4.25 14.24
C ALA A 371 -4.84 -5.01 14.20
N CYS A 372 -5.19 -5.61 13.08
CA CYS A 372 -6.41 -6.41 12.95
C CYS A 372 -6.40 -7.62 13.90
N ARG A 373 -5.29 -8.34 14.00
CA ARG A 373 -5.12 -9.46 14.95
C ARG A 373 -5.34 -8.98 16.39
N TYR A 374 -4.73 -7.86 16.78
CA TYR A 374 -4.82 -7.32 18.13
C TYR A 374 -6.27 -7.11 18.57
N GLY A 375 -7.17 -6.72 17.67
CA GLY A 375 -8.60 -6.62 17.96
C GLY A 375 -9.26 -7.94 18.36
N PHE A 376 -8.71 -9.09 17.99
CA PHE A 376 -9.17 -10.41 18.41
C PHE A 376 -8.55 -10.85 19.76
N GLU A 377 -7.47 -10.22 20.18
CA GLU A 377 -6.74 -10.57 21.41
C GLU A 377 -7.18 -9.75 22.62
N ILE A 378 -7.79 -8.56 22.41
CA ILE A 378 -8.24 -7.69 23.50
C ILE A 378 -9.69 -7.98 23.89
N PRO A 379 -10.03 -7.96 25.20
CA PRO A 379 -11.37 -8.29 25.67
C PRO A 379 -12.42 -7.18 25.41
N ASP A 380 -11.98 -5.94 25.26
CA ASP A 380 -12.82 -4.74 25.09
C ASP A 380 -13.00 -4.30 23.62
N ALA A 381 -12.69 -5.17 22.66
CA ALA A 381 -12.67 -4.80 21.24
C ALA A 381 -14.00 -4.20 20.75
N LEU A 382 -15.13 -4.80 21.09
CA LEU A 382 -16.43 -4.31 20.64
C LEU A 382 -16.80 -2.97 21.28
N ASP A 383 -16.41 -2.74 22.53
CA ASP A 383 -16.61 -1.45 23.22
C ASP A 383 -15.75 -0.36 22.56
N VAL A 384 -14.52 -0.69 22.17
CA VAL A 384 -13.64 0.23 21.42
C VAL A 384 -14.26 0.57 20.07
N ALA A 385 -14.76 -0.42 19.34
CA ALA A 385 -15.43 -0.19 18.06
C ALA A 385 -16.64 0.73 18.22
N GLU A 386 -17.48 0.50 19.23
CA GLU A 386 -18.66 1.35 19.50
C GLU A 386 -18.28 2.79 19.85
N LYS A 387 -17.32 2.99 20.75
CA LYS A 387 -16.87 4.32 21.19
C LYS A 387 -16.22 5.15 20.09
N THR A 388 -15.60 4.52 19.11
CA THR A 388 -14.91 5.19 18.01
C THR A 388 -15.72 5.29 16.73
N TYR A 389 -16.96 4.78 16.73
CA TYR A 389 -17.88 4.90 15.61
C TYR A 389 -18.42 6.32 15.45
N VAL A 390 -18.44 6.81 14.21
CA VAL A 390 -18.96 8.14 13.86
C VAL A 390 -19.83 8.04 12.60
N ASN A 391 -21.08 8.44 12.75
CA ASN A 391 -22.09 8.40 11.68
C ASN A 391 -22.36 9.77 11.03
N VAL A 392 -21.59 10.79 11.37
CA VAL A 392 -21.74 12.18 10.90
C VAL A 392 -20.44 12.68 10.28
N ASN A 393 -20.53 13.72 9.45
CA ASN A 393 -19.34 14.39 8.97
C ASN A 393 -18.70 15.20 10.11
N ILE A 394 -17.55 14.74 10.61
CA ILE A 394 -16.86 15.32 11.76
C ILE A 394 -16.28 16.73 11.49
N HIS A 395 -16.22 17.16 10.24
CA HIS A 395 -15.70 18.48 9.85
C HIS A 395 -16.77 19.57 9.85
N GLN A 396 -18.05 19.23 10.09
CA GLN A 396 -19.11 20.21 10.24
C GLN A 396 -19.08 20.84 11.64
N GLU A 397 -19.31 22.14 11.72
CA GLU A 397 -19.24 22.92 12.97
C GLU A 397 -20.14 22.35 14.08
N GLU A 398 -21.34 21.87 13.70
CA GLU A 398 -22.30 21.23 14.62
C GLU A 398 -21.79 19.95 15.28
N ASN A 399 -20.78 19.29 14.70
CA ASN A 399 -20.19 18.04 15.19
C ASN A 399 -18.89 18.24 15.98
N LYS A 400 -18.49 19.49 16.22
CA LYS A 400 -17.24 19.84 16.90
C LYS A 400 -17.07 19.20 18.27
N ALA A 401 -18.13 19.12 19.05
CA ALA A 401 -18.11 18.47 20.37
C ALA A 401 -17.76 16.97 20.27
N ARG A 402 -18.21 16.28 19.22
CA ARG A 402 -17.85 14.89 18.97
C ARG A 402 -16.38 14.76 18.56
N LEU A 403 -15.91 15.68 17.73
CA LEU A 403 -14.52 15.73 17.29
C LEU A 403 -13.55 15.84 18.47
N GLU A 404 -13.87 16.68 19.45
CA GLU A 404 -13.06 16.91 20.65
C GLU A 404 -12.94 15.67 21.56
N THR A 405 -13.82 14.69 21.42
CA THR A 405 -13.76 13.42 22.19
C THR A 405 -12.88 12.35 21.52
N LEU A 406 -12.43 12.57 20.30
CA LEU A 406 -11.65 11.61 19.54
C LEU A 406 -10.16 11.87 19.70
N ASP A 407 -9.38 10.79 19.81
CA ASP A 407 -7.93 10.86 19.73
C ASP A 407 -7.48 11.28 18.33
N GLN A 408 -6.29 11.84 18.23
CA GLN A 408 -5.71 12.28 16.98
C GLN A 408 -4.49 11.44 16.58
N LEU A 409 -4.26 11.33 15.26
CA LEU A 409 -3.04 10.77 14.72
C LEU A 409 -1.84 11.66 15.06
N PRO A 410 -0.63 11.09 15.12
CA PRO A 410 0.59 11.87 15.18
C PRO A 410 0.66 12.89 14.04
N ASP A 411 1.36 13.98 14.28
CA ASP A 411 1.49 15.12 13.36
C ASP A 411 2.93 15.31 12.81
N SER A 412 3.82 14.37 13.11
CA SER A 412 5.19 14.35 12.65
C SER A 412 5.78 12.93 12.67
N CYS A 413 6.88 12.73 11.94
CA CYS A 413 7.65 11.48 12.01
C CYS A 413 8.14 11.19 13.43
N VAL A 414 8.62 12.22 14.12
CA VAL A 414 9.08 12.10 15.53
C VAL A 414 7.93 11.66 16.44
N ALA A 415 6.75 12.25 16.29
CA ALA A 415 5.57 11.86 17.06
C ALA A 415 5.15 10.42 16.78
N SER A 416 5.19 9.99 15.52
CA SER A 416 4.89 8.60 15.12
C SER A 416 5.89 7.61 15.71
N ALA A 417 7.17 7.93 15.69
CA ALA A 417 8.22 7.12 16.32
C ALA A 417 7.97 6.93 17.81
N LYS A 418 7.59 7.99 18.51
CA LYS A 418 7.26 7.95 19.95
C LYS A 418 6.06 7.03 20.22
N ARG A 419 5.03 7.08 19.37
CA ARG A 419 3.85 6.19 19.53
C ARG A 419 4.21 4.74 19.26
N LEU A 420 5.02 4.48 18.23
CA LEU A 420 5.52 3.12 17.96
C LEU A 420 6.35 2.58 19.16
N GLN A 421 7.23 3.39 19.72
CA GLN A 421 8.00 3.01 20.92
C GLN A 421 7.10 2.62 22.09
N GLN A 422 5.98 3.33 22.28
CA GLN A 422 5.03 3.04 23.38
C GLN A 422 4.23 1.75 23.16
N GLN A 423 4.02 1.34 21.93
CA GLN A 423 3.18 0.18 21.57
C GLN A 423 3.98 -0.97 20.95
N ARG A 424 5.32 -0.88 20.96
CA ARG A 424 6.19 -1.83 20.25
C ARG A 424 5.99 -3.30 20.63
N GLU A 425 5.68 -3.56 21.90
CA GLU A 425 5.46 -4.92 22.39
C GLU A 425 4.36 -5.67 21.63
N ILE A 426 3.33 -4.95 21.15
CA ILE A 426 2.23 -5.53 20.38
C ILE A 426 2.71 -5.96 18.99
N PHE A 427 3.58 -5.16 18.37
CA PHE A 427 4.14 -5.46 17.05
C PHE A 427 5.23 -6.54 17.10
N GLU A 428 5.94 -6.64 18.22
CA GLU A 428 6.96 -7.68 18.47
C GLU A 428 6.33 -9.01 18.91
N LEU A 429 5.09 -8.99 19.42
CA LEU A 429 4.37 -10.19 19.87
C LEU A 429 4.27 -11.23 18.73
N HIS A 430 4.33 -12.50 19.06
CA HIS A 430 4.39 -13.63 18.12
C HIS A 430 5.61 -13.60 17.18
N ASN A 431 6.67 -12.89 17.57
CA ASN A 431 7.89 -12.70 16.78
C ASN A 431 7.66 -12.11 15.39
N VAL A 432 6.67 -11.24 15.23
CA VAL A 432 6.34 -10.64 13.94
C VAL A 432 7.39 -9.60 13.54
N PHE A 433 7.45 -8.47 14.25
CA PHE A 433 8.52 -7.49 14.04
C PHE A 433 9.70 -7.81 14.97
N SER A 434 10.89 -7.90 14.40
CA SER A 434 12.08 -8.01 15.25
C SER A 434 12.34 -6.71 16.02
N PRO A 435 12.86 -6.76 17.25
CA PRO A 435 13.23 -5.55 17.99
C PRO A 435 14.15 -4.63 17.19
N SER A 436 15.12 -5.17 16.47
CA SER A 436 16.07 -4.41 15.65
C SER A 436 15.38 -3.67 14.49
N MET A 437 14.35 -4.27 13.88
CA MET A 437 13.55 -3.59 12.84
C MET A 437 12.78 -2.41 13.43
N ILE A 438 12.11 -2.60 14.56
CA ILE A 438 11.40 -1.51 15.25
C ILE A 438 12.37 -0.40 15.63
N ASP A 439 13.54 -0.71 16.20
CA ASP A 439 14.56 0.28 16.53
C ASP A 439 15.03 1.05 15.29
N GLY A 440 15.23 0.36 14.18
CA GLY A 440 15.62 0.97 12.90
C GLY A 440 14.56 1.94 12.37
N ILE A 441 13.29 1.57 12.42
CA ILE A 441 12.16 2.42 12.01
C ILE A 441 12.09 3.67 12.89
N ILE A 442 12.15 3.51 14.21
CA ILE A 442 12.12 4.61 15.17
C ILE A 442 13.29 5.57 14.90
N LYS A 443 14.51 5.05 14.81
CA LYS A 443 15.71 5.85 14.54
C LYS A 443 15.60 6.64 13.23
N LYS A 444 15.08 6.02 12.16
CA LYS A 444 14.87 6.71 10.89
C LYS A 444 13.88 7.86 11.02
N LEU A 445 12.73 7.61 11.64
CA LEU A 445 11.69 8.63 11.81
C LEU A 445 12.16 9.78 12.70
N GLU A 446 12.87 9.50 13.79
CA GLU A 446 13.44 10.53 14.67
C GLU A 446 14.50 11.37 13.97
N SER A 447 15.24 10.80 13.01
CA SER A 447 16.30 11.51 12.28
C SER A 447 15.79 12.66 11.42
N TYR A 448 14.51 12.69 11.08
CA TYR A 448 13.91 13.81 10.35
C TYR A 448 13.77 15.07 11.18
N ASN A 449 13.71 14.97 12.51
CA ASN A 449 13.62 16.10 13.43
C ASN A 449 12.54 17.11 13.02
N ASP A 450 11.37 16.63 12.62
CA ASP A 450 10.35 17.39 11.90
C ASP A 450 9.24 17.99 12.79
N THR A 451 9.43 18.06 14.09
CA THR A 451 8.41 18.55 15.04
C THR A 451 7.96 19.98 14.80
N THR A 452 8.86 20.84 14.29
CA THR A 452 8.57 22.26 13.99
C THR A 452 8.34 22.53 12.51
N LEU A 453 8.51 21.53 11.66
CA LEU A 453 8.52 21.70 10.20
C LEU A 453 7.25 22.34 9.66
N ARG A 454 6.08 22.06 10.24
CA ARG A 454 4.82 22.70 9.87
C ARG A 454 4.81 24.21 10.09
N GLU A 455 5.40 24.67 11.20
CA GLU A 455 5.51 26.08 11.50
C GLU A 455 6.54 26.75 10.60
N ASP A 456 7.66 26.06 10.37
CA ASP A 456 8.73 26.55 9.50
C ASP A 456 8.22 26.76 8.07
N LEU A 457 7.44 25.82 7.53
CA LEU A 457 6.88 25.93 6.18
C LEU A 457 5.70 26.90 6.05
N LYS A 458 4.96 27.18 7.10
CA LYS A 458 4.01 28.31 7.09
C LYS A 458 4.71 29.63 6.86
N ASN A 459 5.93 29.76 7.37
CA ASN A 459 6.76 30.95 7.22
C ASN A 459 7.57 30.95 5.91
N HIS A 460 7.77 29.76 5.29
CA HIS A 460 8.57 29.56 4.08
C HIS A 460 7.89 28.54 3.14
N PRO A 461 6.75 28.92 2.52
CA PRO A 461 5.94 27.99 1.70
C PRO A 461 6.67 27.49 0.45
N GLU A 462 7.70 28.18 -0.02
CA GLU A 462 8.54 27.78 -1.16
C GLU A 462 9.33 26.48 -0.90
N GLY A 463 9.62 26.14 0.34
CA GLY A 463 10.39 24.96 0.71
C GLY A 463 9.65 23.62 0.49
N MET A 464 8.38 23.65 0.10
CA MET A 464 7.61 22.42 -0.18
C MET A 464 7.74 21.94 -1.65
N LEU A 465 8.48 22.68 -2.47
CA LEU A 465 8.64 22.37 -3.91
C LEU A 465 9.89 21.56 -4.22
N GLU A 466 10.78 21.39 -3.27
CA GLU A 466 11.98 20.58 -3.34
C GLU A 466 11.80 19.24 -2.58
#